data_0a27f98957274e994bdb1dad6ca8a377
#
_entry.id   0a27f98957274e994bdb1dad6ca8a377
#
_cell.length_a   1.000
_cell.length_b   1.000
_cell.length_c   1.000
_cell.angle_alpha   90.00
_cell.angle_beta   90.00
_cell.angle_gamma   90.00
#
_symmetry.space_group_name_H-M   'P 1'
#
loop_
_entity.id
_entity.type
_entity.pdbx_description
1 polymer ?
#
loop_
_entity_poly.entity_id
_entity_poly.type
_entity_poly.pdbx_seq_one_letter_code
_entity_poly.pdbx_strand_id
1 'polypeptide(L)'
;MSRLSLDMTAKQKAYARAGVDVDLGNQLKRRIQQLVRQTHGPQVLGKIGGFGGLFRAQFSGMRDPVLVASIDGVGTKLKIAFAMKKHDTVGADLVNHCVNDIAVLGARPLFFLDYIGCEKLEPRVFDQLIRSFSRACRAASCALIGGETAQMPGIYRKGEYDLAGCIVGVVDRSKIIDGSKIKPGDIILGLPSNGLHTNGYSLARKILFEKMRLKVGSRLPGPPFGRTRPAARSTSIVGEELLRVHKNYQPLLTKVPSGMIKGLAHITGGGLIDNLPRILPKNCDAVIETKSWRVPHIFKILQENGDIDLAEMYQVFNMGIGMVAVIAERDVKRMMSILKARQIGHIERGTGKTRLSF
;
A
#
# COMPACT_ATOMS: atom_id res chain seq x y z
N MET A 1 35.27 51.43 -11.77
CA MET A 1 34.61 50.33 -11.06
C MET A 1 33.18 50.24 -11.60
N SER A 2 32.95 49.41 -12.61
CA SER A 2 31.68 49.27 -13.29
C SER A 2 30.79 48.29 -12.53
N ARG A 3 29.60 48.74 -12.20
CA ARG A 3 28.52 47.90 -11.61
C ARG A 3 28.08 46.90 -12.69
N LEU A 4 28.41 45.66 -12.54
CA LEU A 4 27.70 44.53 -13.19
C LEU A 4 26.37 44.34 -12.47
N SER A 5 25.37 45.16 -12.85
CA SER A 5 23.97 44.80 -12.60
C SER A 5 23.63 43.69 -13.60
N LEU A 6 23.70 42.44 -13.15
CA LEU A 6 23.15 41.32 -13.87
C LEU A 6 21.62 41.51 -13.94
N ASP A 7 21.18 42.08 -15.06
CA ASP A 7 19.76 42.09 -15.44
C ASP A 7 19.34 40.62 -15.68
N MET A 8 18.83 39.99 -14.63
CA MET A 8 18.35 38.62 -14.64
C MET A 8 16.88 38.51 -15.10
N THR A 9 16.49 39.28 -16.09
CA THR A 9 15.26 39.07 -16.80
C THR A 9 15.35 37.84 -17.68
N ALA A 10 14.72 36.74 -17.25
CA ALA A 10 14.11 35.73 -18.09
C ALA A 10 14.97 34.80 -18.96
N LYS A 11 16.27 34.67 -18.80
CA LYS A 11 16.99 33.55 -19.44
C LYS A 11 16.96 32.33 -18.52
N GLN A 12 16.11 31.33 -18.84
CA GLN A 12 16.12 30.06 -18.13
C GLN A 12 17.55 29.54 -17.95
N LYS A 13 17.92 29.14 -16.70
CA LYS A 13 19.25 28.58 -16.41
C LYS A 13 19.52 27.36 -17.31
N ALA A 14 20.78 27.12 -17.68
CA ALA A 14 21.14 26.04 -18.60
C ALA A 14 20.61 24.67 -18.14
N TYR A 15 20.66 24.40 -16.84
CA TYR A 15 20.17 23.13 -16.26
C TYR A 15 18.64 22.99 -16.32
N ALA A 16 17.89 24.08 -16.15
CA ALA A 16 16.44 24.08 -16.36
C ALA A 16 16.05 23.85 -17.85
N ARG A 17 16.86 24.37 -18.81
CA ARG A 17 16.69 24.06 -20.24
C ARG A 17 16.96 22.58 -20.56
N ALA A 18 17.83 21.94 -19.80
CA ALA A 18 18.09 20.50 -19.90
C ALA A 18 17.02 19.63 -19.19
N GLY A 19 15.95 20.26 -18.65
CA GLY A 19 14.82 19.56 -18.02
C GLY A 19 14.88 19.46 -16.49
N VAL A 20 15.94 20.03 -15.85
CA VAL A 20 16.10 19.96 -14.37
C VAL A 20 16.01 21.36 -13.77
N ASP A 21 14.85 21.70 -13.21
CA ASP A 21 14.60 23.02 -12.59
C ASP A 21 14.81 22.96 -11.06
N VAL A 22 16.04 23.28 -10.64
CA VAL A 22 16.45 23.28 -9.23
C VAL A 22 15.74 24.37 -8.44
N ASP A 23 15.50 25.54 -9.02
CA ASP A 23 14.85 26.66 -8.33
C ASP A 23 13.39 26.34 -8.02
N LEU A 24 12.68 25.78 -8.99
CA LEU A 24 11.31 25.25 -8.79
C LEU A 24 11.29 24.16 -7.71
N GLY A 25 12.22 23.21 -7.78
CA GLY A 25 12.36 22.16 -6.76
C GLY A 25 12.53 22.74 -5.35
N ASN A 26 13.41 23.71 -5.18
CA ASN A 26 13.63 24.39 -3.89
C ASN A 26 12.40 25.20 -3.42
N GLN A 27 11.70 25.86 -4.33
CA GLN A 27 10.47 26.57 -4.01
C GLN A 27 9.39 25.62 -3.52
N LEU A 28 9.18 24.51 -4.21
CA LEU A 28 8.19 23.50 -3.83
C LEU A 28 8.54 22.83 -2.49
N LYS A 29 9.81 22.49 -2.28
CA LYS A 29 10.29 21.96 -0.98
C LYS A 29 9.94 22.91 0.18
N ARG A 30 10.14 24.22 0.03
CA ARG A 30 9.74 25.20 1.07
C ARG A 30 8.23 25.23 1.30
N ARG A 31 7.44 25.16 0.24
CA ARG A 31 5.98 25.19 0.32
C ARG A 31 5.39 24.01 1.08
N ILE A 32 5.97 22.80 0.94
CA ILE A 32 5.47 21.60 1.58
C ILE A 32 5.96 21.41 3.03
N GLN A 33 6.94 22.18 3.49
CA GLN A 33 7.53 22.01 4.83
C GLN A 33 6.48 21.98 5.95
N GLN A 34 5.46 22.83 5.88
CA GLN A 34 4.40 22.86 6.89
C GLN A 34 3.58 21.56 6.89
N LEU A 35 3.26 21.01 5.71
CA LEU A 35 2.54 19.75 5.59
C LEU A 35 3.32 18.58 6.16
N VAL A 36 4.61 18.51 5.86
CA VAL A 36 5.50 17.46 6.35
C VAL A 36 5.70 17.58 7.87
N ARG A 37 5.89 18.79 8.39
CA ARG A 37 5.98 19.04 9.85
C ARG A 37 4.77 18.58 10.63
N GLN A 38 3.59 18.58 10.06
CA GLN A 38 2.36 18.07 10.69
C GLN A 38 2.41 16.55 10.99
N THR A 39 3.36 15.81 10.39
CA THR A 39 3.60 14.40 10.67
C THR A 39 4.62 14.18 11.80
N HIS A 40 5.34 15.23 12.21
CA HIS A 40 6.44 15.13 13.15
C HIS A 40 5.96 15.11 14.60
N GLY A 41 6.47 14.16 15.38
CA GLY A 41 6.38 14.10 16.82
C GLY A 41 7.70 14.57 17.49
N PRO A 42 7.77 14.51 18.82
CA PRO A 42 8.95 14.96 19.60
C PRO A 42 10.21 14.14 19.33
N GLN A 43 10.10 12.98 18.70
CA GLN A 43 11.23 12.15 18.32
C GLN A 43 11.99 12.67 17.09
N VAL A 44 11.35 13.52 16.25
CA VAL A 44 12.03 14.11 15.08
C VAL A 44 12.86 15.30 15.53
N LEU A 45 14.18 15.22 15.34
CA LEU A 45 15.15 16.22 15.85
C LEU A 45 15.64 17.20 14.77
N GLY A 46 15.50 16.84 13.50
CA GLY A 46 16.03 17.60 12.37
C GLY A 46 15.03 18.58 11.76
N LYS A 47 15.56 19.44 10.88
CA LYS A 47 14.76 20.28 9.99
C LYS A 47 14.59 19.56 8.64
N ILE A 48 13.44 19.74 7.99
CA ILE A 48 13.21 19.25 6.64
C ILE A 48 14.15 19.96 5.67
N GLY A 49 14.78 19.20 4.76
CA GLY A 49 15.71 19.71 3.75
C GLY A 49 17.20 19.64 4.18
N GLY A 50 17.52 18.99 5.28
CA GLY A 50 18.89 18.57 5.61
C GLY A 50 19.32 17.36 4.77
N PHE A 51 20.60 16.96 4.91
CA PHE A 51 21.15 15.77 4.23
C PHE A 51 20.55 14.45 4.72
N GLY A 52 19.95 14.43 5.91
CA GLY A 52 19.29 13.25 6.48
C GLY A 52 18.25 13.63 7.52
N GLY A 53 17.30 12.74 7.73
CA GLY A 53 16.30 12.83 8.79
C GLY A 53 16.88 12.33 10.11
N LEU A 54 16.72 13.11 11.19
CA LEU A 54 17.15 12.73 12.53
C LEU A 54 15.96 12.27 13.36
N PHE A 55 16.02 11.05 13.88
CA PHE A 55 14.99 10.48 14.72
C PHE A 55 15.57 9.95 16.03
N ARG A 56 15.01 10.36 17.17
CA ARG A 56 15.48 9.93 18.49
C ARG A 56 15.12 8.47 18.74
N ALA A 57 16.11 7.63 18.91
CA ALA A 57 15.98 6.21 19.19
C ALA A 57 15.72 5.94 20.70
N GLN A 58 14.62 6.52 21.20
CA GLN A 58 14.18 6.31 22.58
C GLN A 58 12.80 5.66 22.59
N PHE A 59 12.70 4.43 23.06
CA PHE A 59 11.50 3.60 22.99
C PHE A 59 11.05 3.19 24.40
N SER A 60 10.43 4.13 25.11
CA SER A 60 9.91 3.89 26.47
C SER A 60 8.96 2.68 26.50
N GLY A 61 9.12 1.81 27.50
CA GLY A 61 8.29 0.60 27.66
C GLY A 61 8.70 -0.60 26.78
N MET A 62 9.80 -0.51 26.02
CA MET A 62 10.42 -1.64 25.32
C MET A 62 11.70 -2.07 26.07
N ARG A 63 11.85 -3.39 26.25
CA ARG A 63 13.04 -3.96 26.90
C ARG A 63 14.15 -4.27 25.90
N ASP A 64 13.77 -4.73 24.71
CA ASP A 64 14.70 -5.09 23.64
C ASP A 64 14.09 -4.61 22.30
N PRO A 65 14.24 -3.31 21.95
CA PRO A 65 13.65 -2.74 20.75
C PRO A 65 14.38 -3.23 19.49
N VAL A 66 13.61 -3.80 18.56
CA VAL A 66 14.08 -4.27 17.25
C VAL A 66 13.52 -3.35 16.18
N LEU A 67 14.37 -2.80 15.31
CA LEU A 67 13.94 -2.02 14.16
C LEU A 67 13.46 -2.95 13.04
N VAL A 68 12.39 -2.55 12.39
CA VAL A 68 11.82 -3.24 11.23
C VAL A 68 11.73 -2.24 10.09
N ALA A 69 12.23 -2.61 8.92
CA ALA A 69 12.18 -1.77 7.73
C ALA A 69 11.58 -2.52 6.55
N SER A 70 10.84 -1.80 5.71
CA SER A 70 10.34 -2.26 4.41
C SER A 70 10.48 -1.15 3.39
N ILE A 71 10.63 -1.51 2.12
CA ILE A 71 10.62 -0.60 0.97
C ILE A 71 9.72 -1.18 -0.11
N ASP A 72 8.88 -0.35 -0.71
CA ASP A 72 8.00 -0.75 -1.80
C ASP A 72 7.74 0.42 -2.77
N GLY A 73 7.05 0.13 -3.85
CA GLY A 73 6.56 1.08 -4.85
C GLY A 73 5.05 1.01 -5.04
N VAL A 74 4.49 1.93 -5.81
CA VAL A 74 3.06 1.90 -6.18
C VAL A 74 2.82 1.01 -7.40
N GLY A 75 3.80 0.89 -8.26
CA GLY A 75 3.73 0.10 -9.48
C GLY A 75 2.76 0.69 -10.52
N THR A 76 2.22 -0.18 -11.38
CA THR A 76 1.44 0.25 -12.56
C THR A 76 0.05 0.83 -12.25
N LYS A 77 -0.37 0.89 -11.00
CA LYS A 77 -1.50 1.72 -10.55
C LYS A 77 -1.31 3.20 -10.90
N LEU A 78 -0.06 3.68 -10.94
CA LEU A 78 0.27 5.04 -11.35
C LEU A 78 -0.29 5.40 -12.73
N LYS A 79 -0.37 4.44 -13.67
CA LYS A 79 -0.97 4.67 -14.99
C LYS A 79 -2.45 5.07 -14.92
N ILE A 80 -3.16 4.63 -13.87
CA ILE A 80 -4.54 5.06 -13.63
C ILE A 80 -4.57 6.49 -13.10
N ALA A 81 -3.65 6.84 -12.19
CA ALA A 81 -3.52 8.20 -11.66
C ALA A 81 -3.22 9.20 -12.78
N PHE A 82 -2.33 8.85 -13.71
CA PHE A 82 -2.02 9.68 -14.90
C PHE A 82 -3.25 9.86 -15.78
N ALA A 83 -3.95 8.76 -16.14
CA ALA A 83 -5.12 8.81 -16.99
C ALA A 83 -6.29 9.58 -16.38
N MET A 84 -6.45 9.52 -15.07
CA MET A 84 -7.47 10.24 -14.29
C MET A 84 -7.06 11.67 -13.93
N LYS A 85 -5.79 12.04 -14.13
CA LYS A 85 -5.17 13.29 -13.63
C LYS A 85 -5.43 13.49 -12.13
N LYS A 86 -5.40 12.39 -11.37
CA LYS A 86 -5.69 12.33 -9.94
C LYS A 86 -4.54 11.68 -9.20
N HIS A 87 -3.79 12.48 -8.44
CA HIS A 87 -2.51 12.07 -7.84
C HIS A 87 -2.55 12.07 -6.30
N ASP A 88 -3.67 12.44 -5.70
CA ASP A 88 -3.86 12.59 -4.26
C ASP A 88 -4.16 11.28 -3.51
N THR A 89 -4.12 10.13 -4.20
CA THR A 89 -4.38 8.79 -3.65
C THR A 89 -3.12 7.94 -3.54
N VAL A 90 -2.25 8.01 -4.55
CA VAL A 90 -1.14 7.05 -4.72
C VAL A 90 -0.02 7.20 -3.67
N GLY A 91 0.17 8.40 -3.11
CA GLY A 91 1.06 8.56 -1.96
C GLY A 91 0.54 7.83 -0.71
N ALA A 92 -0.77 7.85 -0.49
CA ALA A 92 -1.38 7.09 0.60
C ALA A 92 -1.37 5.58 0.33
N ASP A 93 -1.47 5.15 -0.92
CA ASP A 93 -1.27 3.75 -1.30
C ASP A 93 0.09 3.25 -0.82
N LEU A 94 1.15 4.00 -1.13
CA LEU A 94 2.51 3.63 -0.80
C LEU A 94 2.75 3.56 0.71
N VAL A 95 2.35 4.60 1.44
CA VAL A 95 2.49 4.63 2.90
C VAL A 95 1.73 3.47 3.54
N ASN A 96 0.46 3.26 3.16
CA ASN A 96 -0.36 2.20 3.75
C ASN A 96 0.17 0.81 3.42
N HIS A 97 0.72 0.60 2.22
CA HIS A 97 1.39 -0.64 1.84
C HIS A 97 2.56 -0.92 2.79
N CYS A 98 3.51 0.00 2.88
CA CYS A 98 4.69 -0.14 3.74
C CYS A 98 4.33 -0.27 5.22
N VAL A 99 3.31 0.45 5.71
CA VAL A 99 2.81 0.32 7.10
C VAL A 99 2.30 -1.10 7.36
N ASN A 100 1.53 -1.68 6.43
CA ASN A 100 1.02 -3.03 6.57
C ASN A 100 2.16 -4.06 6.59
N ASP A 101 3.21 -3.87 5.77
CA ASP A 101 4.35 -4.79 5.71
C ASP A 101 5.12 -4.90 7.02
N ILE A 102 5.30 -3.79 7.73
CA ILE A 102 5.94 -3.86 9.05
C ILE A 102 4.97 -4.24 10.16
N ALA A 103 3.67 -3.94 10.00
CA ALA A 103 2.65 -4.28 10.98
C ALA A 103 2.44 -5.79 11.10
N VAL A 104 2.66 -6.58 10.02
CA VAL A 104 2.58 -8.06 10.09
C VAL A 104 3.64 -8.68 11.00
N LEU A 105 4.73 -7.96 11.28
CA LEU A 105 5.76 -8.36 12.24
C LEU A 105 5.48 -7.84 13.67
N GLY A 106 4.34 -7.17 13.88
CA GLY A 106 3.99 -6.53 15.16
C GLY A 106 4.63 -5.18 15.39
N ALA A 107 5.30 -4.60 14.38
CA ALA A 107 5.98 -3.32 14.49
C ALA A 107 5.01 -2.14 14.38
N ARG A 108 5.26 -1.09 15.17
CA ARG A 108 4.65 0.23 14.97
C ARG A 108 5.53 1.10 14.10
N PRO A 109 4.97 1.92 13.21
CA PRO A 109 5.73 2.86 12.40
C PRO A 109 6.47 3.88 13.27
N LEU A 110 7.63 4.33 12.79
CA LEU A 110 8.40 5.44 13.34
C LEU A 110 8.49 6.58 12.33
N PHE A 111 9.08 6.30 11.19
CA PHE A 111 9.25 7.29 10.12
C PHE A 111 9.22 6.66 8.73
N PHE A 112 8.98 7.53 7.77
CA PHE A 112 8.88 7.24 6.35
C PHE A 112 9.82 8.16 5.55
N LEU A 113 10.41 7.60 4.50
CA LEU A 113 11.21 8.30 3.51
C LEU A 113 10.59 8.03 2.13
N ASP A 114 10.36 9.08 1.34
CA ASP A 114 9.79 8.96 0.01
C ASP A 114 10.81 9.21 -1.10
N TYR A 115 10.61 8.58 -2.23
CA TYR A 115 11.30 8.87 -3.48
C TYR A 115 10.28 9.19 -4.57
N ILE A 116 10.46 10.33 -5.23
CA ILE A 116 9.67 10.76 -6.38
C ILE A 116 10.62 10.95 -7.55
N GLY A 117 10.64 9.99 -8.48
CA GLY A 117 11.35 10.13 -9.76
C GLY A 117 10.39 10.58 -10.86
N CYS A 118 10.68 11.65 -11.58
CA CYS A 118 9.80 12.18 -12.63
C CYS A 118 10.59 12.68 -13.85
N GLU A 119 9.91 12.78 -15.01
CA GLU A 119 10.52 13.44 -16.18
C GLU A 119 10.74 14.92 -15.90
N LYS A 120 9.67 15.58 -15.44
CA LYS A 120 9.67 17.00 -15.06
C LYS A 120 8.78 17.20 -13.86
N LEU A 121 9.20 18.07 -12.95
CA LEU A 121 8.45 18.35 -11.73
C LEU A 121 7.26 19.28 -12.03
N GLU A 122 6.05 18.73 -11.91
CA GLU A 122 4.79 19.44 -12.03
C GLU A 122 4.30 19.90 -10.66
N PRO A 123 4.20 21.21 -10.37
CA PRO A 123 3.88 21.73 -9.02
C PRO A 123 2.58 21.20 -8.45
N ARG A 124 1.52 21.10 -9.27
CA ARG A 124 0.20 20.62 -8.82
C ARG A 124 0.22 19.14 -8.50
N VAL A 125 0.93 18.34 -9.29
CA VAL A 125 1.10 16.89 -9.06
C VAL A 125 1.90 16.67 -7.79
N PHE A 126 3.02 17.35 -7.64
CA PHE A 126 3.88 17.28 -6.45
C PHE A 126 3.11 17.63 -5.17
N ASP A 127 2.33 18.73 -5.16
CA ASP A 127 1.48 19.10 -4.03
C ASP A 127 0.50 17.96 -3.66
N GLN A 128 -0.17 17.34 -4.64
CA GLN A 128 -1.11 16.24 -4.40
C GLN A 128 -0.41 15.02 -3.79
N LEU A 129 0.77 14.67 -4.31
CA LEU A 129 1.57 13.53 -3.80
C LEU A 129 1.98 13.77 -2.34
N ILE A 130 2.57 14.92 -2.02
CA ILE A 130 3.03 15.21 -0.66
C ILE A 130 1.85 15.33 0.33
N ARG A 131 0.72 15.90 -0.08
CA ARG A 131 -0.50 15.88 0.74
C ARG A 131 -0.98 14.47 1.03
N SER A 132 -0.90 13.59 0.03
CA SER A 132 -1.29 12.20 0.14
C SER A 132 -0.37 11.44 1.11
N PHE A 133 0.96 11.58 0.96
CA PHE A 133 1.94 11.02 1.90
C PHE A 133 1.71 11.53 3.32
N SER A 134 1.66 12.86 3.51
CA SER A 134 1.50 13.47 4.84
C SER A 134 0.21 13.02 5.54
N ARG A 135 -0.91 12.92 4.81
CA ARG A 135 -2.18 12.44 5.36
C ARG A 135 -2.08 11.00 5.84
N ALA A 136 -1.49 10.11 5.03
CA ALA A 136 -1.35 8.71 5.38
C ALA A 136 -0.33 8.50 6.51
N CYS A 137 0.79 9.21 6.50
CA CYS A 137 1.78 9.19 7.58
C CYS A 137 1.17 9.64 8.91
N ARG A 138 0.39 10.72 8.92
CA ARG A 138 -0.33 11.16 10.14
C ARG A 138 -1.30 10.10 10.64
N ALA A 139 -2.09 9.50 9.73
CA ALA A 139 -3.06 8.46 10.09
C ALA A 139 -2.37 7.20 10.67
N ALA A 140 -1.13 6.94 10.29
CA ALA A 140 -0.32 5.84 10.78
C ALA A 140 0.57 6.22 11.99
N SER A 141 0.50 7.47 12.50
CA SER A 141 1.41 8.00 13.52
C SER A 141 2.89 7.83 13.12
N CYS A 142 3.19 8.07 11.86
CA CYS A 142 4.48 7.90 11.21
C CYS A 142 5.01 9.27 10.75
N ALA A 143 6.25 9.60 11.06
CA ALA A 143 6.84 10.87 10.66
C ALA A 143 7.40 10.79 9.23
N LEU A 144 6.99 11.68 8.33
CA LEU A 144 7.66 11.86 7.04
C LEU A 144 8.88 12.76 7.29
N ILE A 145 10.09 12.16 7.37
CA ILE A 145 11.29 12.87 7.85
C ILE A 145 12.24 13.29 6.73
N GLY A 146 12.03 12.83 5.51
CA GLY A 146 12.88 13.14 4.36
C GLY A 146 12.45 12.35 3.15
N GLY A 147 13.18 12.53 2.09
CA GLY A 147 12.98 11.84 0.83
C GLY A 147 13.80 12.47 -0.28
N GLU A 148 13.64 11.98 -1.49
CA GLU A 148 14.31 12.48 -2.68
C GLU A 148 13.30 12.80 -3.78
N THR A 149 13.54 13.89 -4.49
CA THR A 149 12.75 14.28 -5.67
C THR A 149 13.70 14.50 -6.83
N ALA A 150 13.73 13.56 -7.77
CA ALA A 150 14.65 13.56 -8.90
C ALA A 150 13.90 13.86 -10.21
N GLN A 151 14.37 14.90 -10.92
CA GLN A 151 13.94 15.17 -12.29
C GLN A 151 14.91 14.46 -13.25
N MET A 152 14.41 13.49 -14.00
CA MET A 152 15.20 12.61 -14.86
C MET A 152 14.61 12.55 -16.27
N PRO A 153 14.81 13.64 -17.08
CA PRO A 153 14.36 13.68 -18.45
C PRO A 153 15.01 12.55 -19.27
N GLY A 154 14.20 11.86 -20.06
CA GLY A 154 14.63 10.71 -20.87
C GLY A 154 14.49 9.35 -20.18
N ILE A 155 14.39 9.28 -18.86
CA ILE A 155 14.10 8.04 -18.12
C ILE A 155 12.58 7.83 -18.01
N TYR A 156 11.85 8.85 -17.59
CA TYR A 156 10.39 8.83 -17.53
C TYR A 156 9.77 9.47 -18.76
N ARG A 157 8.59 9.00 -19.15
CA ARG A 157 7.80 9.64 -20.20
C ARG A 157 7.25 10.97 -19.69
N LYS A 158 6.98 11.89 -20.63
CA LYS A 158 6.40 13.20 -20.32
C LYS A 158 5.14 13.07 -19.46
N GLY A 159 5.13 13.75 -18.31
CA GLY A 159 4.03 13.75 -17.36
C GLY A 159 3.94 12.51 -16.48
N GLU A 160 4.90 11.58 -16.57
CA GLU A 160 4.96 10.39 -15.73
C GLU A 160 5.98 10.54 -14.59
N TYR A 161 5.74 9.82 -13.52
CA TYR A 161 6.61 9.71 -12.37
C TYR A 161 6.56 8.29 -11.81
N ASP A 162 7.54 7.95 -10.99
CA ASP A 162 7.53 6.76 -10.15
C ASP A 162 7.64 7.14 -8.67
N LEU A 163 7.14 6.27 -7.82
CA LEU A 163 7.13 6.46 -6.38
C LEU A 163 7.69 5.21 -5.70
N ALA A 164 8.65 5.41 -4.82
CA ALA A 164 9.11 4.40 -3.88
C ALA A 164 9.11 4.99 -2.47
N GLY A 165 9.00 4.13 -1.45
CA GLY A 165 9.00 4.58 -0.08
C GLY A 165 9.61 3.56 0.86
N CYS A 166 10.41 4.05 1.79
CA CYS A 166 11.01 3.25 2.85
C CYS A 166 10.37 3.62 4.19
N ILE A 167 9.88 2.61 4.89
CA ILE A 167 9.37 2.74 6.25
C ILE A 167 10.33 2.10 7.24
N VAL A 168 10.47 2.75 8.38
CA VAL A 168 11.14 2.16 9.54
C VAL A 168 10.17 2.15 10.72
N GLY A 169 10.06 1.02 11.36
CA GLY A 169 9.25 0.79 12.55
C GLY A 169 10.04 0.14 13.67
N VAL A 170 9.39 -0.09 14.79
CA VAL A 170 9.98 -0.74 15.96
C VAL A 170 9.01 -1.72 16.59
N VAL A 171 9.54 -2.83 17.06
CA VAL A 171 8.83 -3.83 17.85
C VAL A 171 9.70 -4.28 19.02
N ASP A 172 9.11 -4.58 20.18
CA ASP A 172 9.87 -5.27 21.24
C ASP A 172 10.12 -6.72 20.79
N ARG A 173 11.34 -7.23 20.95
CA ARG A 173 11.73 -8.59 20.54
C ARG A 173 10.73 -9.65 21.00
N SER A 174 10.23 -9.53 22.22
CA SER A 174 9.28 -10.46 22.82
C SER A 174 7.88 -10.42 22.17
N LYS A 175 7.59 -9.40 21.35
CA LYS A 175 6.30 -9.16 20.69
C LYS A 175 6.33 -9.36 19.18
N ILE A 176 7.46 -9.82 18.65
CA ILE A 176 7.59 -10.14 17.21
C ILE A 176 6.58 -11.23 16.85
N ILE A 177 5.86 -11.00 15.75
CA ILE A 177 4.92 -11.97 15.15
C ILE A 177 5.65 -12.63 13.98
N ASP A 178 6.12 -13.86 14.16
CA ASP A 178 6.94 -14.60 13.20
C ASP A 178 6.31 -15.90 12.67
N GLY A 179 5.09 -16.21 13.12
CA GLY A 179 4.39 -17.43 12.73
C GLY A 179 4.82 -18.71 13.49
N SER A 180 5.90 -18.67 14.28
CA SER A 180 6.45 -19.86 14.97
C SER A 180 5.48 -20.55 15.93
N LYS A 181 4.46 -19.83 16.41
CA LYS A 181 3.41 -20.35 17.33
C LYS A 181 2.19 -20.92 16.61
N ILE A 182 2.17 -20.90 15.29
CA ILE A 182 1.09 -21.49 14.48
C ILE A 182 1.15 -23.02 14.60
N LYS A 183 0.00 -23.64 14.77
CA LYS A 183 -0.14 -25.09 14.91
C LYS A 183 -1.44 -25.59 14.29
N PRO A 184 -1.56 -26.87 13.95
CA PRO A 184 -2.81 -27.47 13.51
C PRO A 184 -3.96 -27.19 14.49
N GLY A 185 -5.14 -26.90 13.97
CA GLY A 185 -6.33 -26.48 14.70
C GLY A 185 -6.42 -24.95 14.92
N ASP A 186 -5.42 -24.16 14.55
CA ASP A 186 -5.56 -22.71 14.54
C ASP A 186 -6.46 -22.22 13.40
N ILE A 187 -7.09 -21.08 13.59
CA ILE A 187 -8.08 -20.52 12.68
C ILE A 187 -7.47 -19.36 11.89
N ILE A 188 -7.81 -19.30 10.62
CA ILE A 188 -7.40 -18.25 9.69
C ILE A 188 -8.54 -17.24 9.57
N LEU A 189 -8.25 -16.00 9.95
CA LEU A 189 -9.15 -14.85 9.77
C LEU A 189 -8.69 -13.99 8.61
N GLY A 190 -9.64 -13.64 7.71
CA GLY A 190 -9.42 -12.71 6.60
C GLY A 190 -9.96 -11.33 6.92
N LEU A 191 -9.14 -10.31 6.77
CA LEU A 191 -9.51 -8.90 6.88
C LEU A 191 -9.85 -8.38 5.49
N PRO A 192 -11.06 -7.83 5.26
CA PRO A 192 -11.50 -7.41 3.94
C PRO A 192 -10.61 -6.33 3.32
N SER A 193 -10.27 -6.49 2.04
CA SER A 193 -9.74 -5.41 1.21
C SER A 193 -10.86 -4.48 0.74
N ASN A 194 -10.50 -3.33 0.17
CA ASN A 194 -11.43 -2.41 -0.46
C ASN A 194 -11.24 -2.30 -1.99
N GLY A 195 -10.66 -3.31 -2.60
CA GLY A 195 -10.35 -3.39 -4.03
C GLY A 195 -9.01 -4.08 -4.28
N LEU A 196 -8.38 -3.78 -5.41
CA LEU A 196 -7.11 -4.40 -5.82
C LEU A 196 -5.94 -4.03 -4.91
N HIS A 197 -6.05 -2.95 -4.13
CA HIS A 197 -4.95 -2.33 -3.40
C HIS A 197 -3.86 -1.78 -4.35
N THR A 198 -2.68 -2.39 -4.41
CA THR A 198 -1.55 -1.96 -5.25
C THR A 198 -1.01 -3.06 -6.16
N ASN A 199 -1.64 -4.25 -6.18
CA ASN A 199 -1.16 -5.41 -6.92
C ASN A 199 -2.11 -5.85 -8.04
N GLY A 200 -1.56 -6.54 -9.05
CA GLY A 200 -2.32 -7.05 -10.19
C GLY A 200 -2.72 -6.00 -11.24
N TYR A 201 -2.22 -4.76 -11.14
CA TYR A 201 -2.64 -3.66 -12.03
C TYR A 201 -2.22 -3.83 -13.48
N SER A 202 -1.10 -4.48 -13.77
CA SER A 202 -0.70 -4.74 -15.17
C SER A 202 -1.72 -5.62 -15.87
N LEU A 203 -2.17 -6.70 -15.21
CA LEU A 203 -3.19 -7.60 -15.75
C LEU A 203 -4.57 -6.91 -15.78
N ALA A 204 -4.98 -6.25 -14.71
CA ALA A 204 -6.26 -5.54 -14.65
C ALA A 204 -6.38 -4.49 -15.76
N ARG A 205 -5.32 -3.73 -16.03
CA ARG A 205 -5.27 -2.72 -17.12
C ARG A 205 -5.39 -3.39 -18.48
N LYS A 206 -4.65 -4.47 -18.72
CA LYS A 206 -4.74 -5.23 -19.98
C LYS A 206 -6.17 -5.70 -20.24
N ILE A 207 -6.84 -6.25 -19.22
CA ILE A 207 -8.22 -6.74 -19.35
C ILE A 207 -9.20 -5.59 -19.59
N LEU A 208 -9.20 -4.59 -18.68
CA LEU A 208 -10.20 -3.53 -18.72
C LEU A 208 -10.04 -2.59 -19.92
N PHE A 209 -8.81 -2.20 -20.26
CA PHE A 209 -8.57 -1.17 -21.28
C PHE A 209 -8.27 -1.75 -22.67
N GLU A 210 -7.53 -2.85 -22.76
CA GLU A 210 -7.16 -3.41 -24.05
C GLU A 210 -8.21 -4.43 -24.54
N LYS A 211 -8.60 -5.42 -23.68
CA LYS A 211 -9.56 -6.47 -24.06
C LYS A 211 -11.00 -5.96 -24.06
N MET A 212 -11.44 -5.33 -22.97
CA MET A 212 -12.81 -4.78 -22.84
C MET A 212 -12.97 -3.38 -23.48
N ARG A 213 -11.89 -2.71 -23.87
CA ARG A 213 -11.89 -1.36 -24.47
C ARG A 213 -12.58 -0.29 -23.62
N LEU A 214 -12.61 -0.48 -22.29
CA LEU A 214 -13.11 0.53 -21.36
C LEU A 214 -12.13 1.70 -21.26
N LYS A 215 -12.65 2.87 -20.89
CA LYS A 215 -11.84 4.04 -20.53
C LYS A 215 -11.89 4.24 -19.01
N VAL A 216 -10.98 5.01 -18.46
CA VAL A 216 -10.98 5.32 -17.01
C VAL A 216 -12.29 5.96 -16.54
N GLY A 217 -12.96 6.73 -17.41
CA GLY A 217 -14.27 7.32 -17.14
C GLY A 217 -15.48 6.41 -17.45
N SER A 218 -15.25 5.19 -17.95
CA SER A 218 -16.33 4.24 -18.21
C SER A 218 -16.94 3.72 -16.92
N ARG A 219 -18.22 3.37 -16.95
CA ARG A 219 -18.86 2.62 -15.86
C ARG A 219 -18.42 1.17 -15.91
N LEU A 220 -18.16 0.56 -14.76
CA LEU A 220 -17.94 -0.87 -14.67
C LEU A 220 -19.24 -1.61 -15.04
N PRO A 221 -19.17 -2.78 -15.70
CA PRO A 221 -20.33 -3.65 -15.84
C PRO A 221 -20.97 -3.93 -14.49
N GLY A 222 -22.29 -3.88 -14.41
CA GLY A 222 -23.02 -4.27 -13.20
C GLY A 222 -22.90 -5.78 -12.95
N PRO A 223 -23.15 -6.25 -11.72
CA PRO A 223 -23.21 -7.68 -11.45
C PRO A 223 -24.31 -8.31 -12.31
N PRO A 224 -24.10 -9.51 -12.85
CA PRO A 224 -25.15 -10.22 -13.55
C PRO A 224 -26.31 -10.44 -12.58
N PHE A 225 -27.50 -10.00 -12.96
CA PHE A 225 -28.73 -10.26 -12.20
C PHE A 225 -29.24 -11.67 -12.45
N GLY A 226 -29.79 -12.27 -11.41
CA GLY A 226 -30.61 -13.45 -11.53
C GLY A 226 -31.81 -13.20 -12.49
N ARG A 227 -32.33 -14.24 -13.09
CA ARG A 227 -33.31 -14.28 -14.21
C ARG A 227 -34.55 -13.35 -14.13
N THR A 228 -34.74 -12.51 -13.11
CA THR A 228 -35.98 -11.78 -12.84
C THR A 228 -35.87 -10.27 -12.68
N ARG A 229 -34.68 -9.66 -12.77
CA ARG A 229 -34.53 -8.19 -12.69
C ARG A 229 -33.48 -7.67 -13.66
N PRO A 230 -33.72 -6.50 -14.34
CA PRO A 230 -32.73 -5.90 -15.21
C PRO A 230 -31.48 -5.55 -14.44
N ALA A 231 -30.32 -5.72 -15.07
CA ALA A 231 -29.01 -5.43 -14.46
C ALA A 231 -28.99 -4.01 -13.90
N ALA A 232 -28.83 -3.87 -12.55
CA ALA A 232 -28.57 -2.55 -11.98
C ALA A 232 -27.26 -2.06 -12.60
N ARG A 233 -27.32 -0.91 -13.25
CA ARG A 233 -26.09 -0.29 -13.77
C ARG A 233 -25.16 -0.07 -12.58
N SER A 234 -23.93 -0.60 -12.65
CA SER A 234 -22.93 -0.24 -11.66
C SER A 234 -22.77 1.28 -11.67
N THR A 235 -22.80 1.88 -10.49
CA THR A 235 -22.53 3.32 -10.34
C THR A 235 -21.03 3.60 -10.33
N SER A 236 -20.20 2.57 -10.15
CA SER A 236 -18.74 2.72 -10.01
C SER A 236 -18.07 3.01 -11.35
N ILE A 237 -17.27 4.07 -11.39
CA ILE A 237 -16.40 4.40 -12.52
C ILE A 237 -15.13 3.59 -12.42
N VAL A 238 -14.63 3.08 -13.56
CA VAL A 238 -13.41 2.23 -13.63
C VAL A 238 -12.23 2.89 -12.93
N GLY A 239 -11.93 4.14 -13.25
CA GLY A 239 -10.80 4.84 -12.66
C GLY A 239 -10.95 5.06 -11.15
N GLU A 240 -12.15 5.34 -10.66
CA GLU A 240 -12.42 5.51 -9.22
C GLU A 240 -12.26 4.17 -8.47
N GLU A 241 -12.77 3.08 -9.03
CA GLU A 241 -12.62 1.75 -8.45
C GLU A 241 -11.14 1.37 -8.36
N LEU A 242 -10.37 1.61 -9.44
CA LEU A 242 -8.95 1.31 -9.49
C LEU A 242 -8.08 2.26 -8.64
N LEU A 243 -8.53 3.49 -8.36
CA LEU A 243 -7.82 4.43 -7.49
C LEU A 243 -8.25 4.35 -6.01
N ARG A 244 -9.07 3.37 -5.62
CA ARG A 244 -9.34 3.15 -4.20
C ARG A 244 -8.02 2.98 -3.43
N VAL A 245 -7.86 3.79 -2.39
CA VAL A 245 -6.64 3.79 -1.59
C VAL A 245 -6.46 2.46 -0.89
N HIS A 246 -5.27 1.93 -0.92
CA HIS A 246 -4.84 0.74 -0.20
C HIS A 246 -5.18 0.86 1.30
N LYS A 247 -5.87 -0.12 1.84
CA LYS A 247 -6.37 -0.07 3.21
C LYS A 247 -5.24 -0.24 4.22
N ASN A 248 -5.17 0.66 5.19
CA ASN A 248 -4.29 0.51 6.34
C ASN A 248 -4.97 -0.35 7.41
N TYR A 249 -4.35 -1.46 7.81
CA TYR A 249 -4.87 -2.38 8.82
C TYR A 249 -4.32 -2.11 10.22
N GLN A 250 -3.25 -1.34 10.34
CA GLN A 250 -2.59 -1.03 11.62
C GLN A 250 -3.57 -0.53 12.70
N PRO A 251 -4.57 0.36 12.43
CA PRO A 251 -5.51 0.79 13.46
C PRO A 251 -6.41 -0.30 14.04
N LEU A 252 -6.56 -1.42 13.34
CA LEU A 252 -7.25 -2.61 13.86
C LEU A 252 -6.29 -3.48 14.67
N LEU A 253 -5.08 -3.68 14.17
CA LEU A 253 -4.06 -4.50 14.80
C LEU A 253 -3.62 -3.96 16.16
N THR A 254 -3.53 -2.63 16.32
CA THR A 254 -3.17 -2.00 17.60
C THR A 254 -4.19 -2.20 18.72
N LYS A 255 -5.42 -2.61 18.40
CA LYS A 255 -6.47 -2.94 19.37
C LYS A 255 -6.38 -4.37 19.90
N VAL A 256 -5.55 -5.20 19.26
CA VAL A 256 -5.41 -6.61 19.62
C VAL A 256 -4.48 -6.74 20.82
N PRO A 257 -4.90 -7.45 21.89
CA PRO A 257 -4.01 -7.75 23.00
C PRO A 257 -2.77 -8.54 22.53
N SER A 258 -1.62 -8.22 23.11
CA SER A 258 -0.37 -8.89 22.77
C SER A 258 -0.45 -10.41 22.92
N GLY A 259 0.12 -11.14 21.98
CA GLY A 259 0.20 -12.61 21.99
C GLY A 259 -1.04 -13.34 21.47
N MET A 260 -2.13 -12.65 21.12
CA MET A 260 -3.32 -13.29 20.56
C MET A 260 -3.20 -13.65 19.08
N ILE A 261 -2.36 -12.93 18.33
CA ILE A 261 -2.07 -13.24 16.93
C ILE A 261 -0.79 -14.07 16.88
N LYS A 262 -0.83 -15.20 16.21
CA LYS A 262 0.30 -16.11 16.02
C LYS A 262 1.06 -15.85 14.73
N GLY A 263 0.37 -15.36 13.70
CA GLY A 263 0.93 -15.01 12.41
C GLY A 263 0.06 -14.00 11.69
N LEU A 264 0.66 -13.12 10.91
CA LEU A 264 0.01 -12.14 10.05
C LEU A 264 0.61 -12.20 8.65
N ALA A 265 -0.21 -12.14 7.61
CA ALA A 265 0.24 -12.02 6.23
C ALA A 265 -0.48 -10.87 5.54
N HIS A 266 0.29 -9.94 4.97
CA HIS A 266 -0.21 -8.91 4.07
C HIS A 266 -0.38 -9.51 2.68
N ILE A 267 -1.59 -9.45 2.12
CA ILE A 267 -1.91 -10.07 0.85
C ILE A 267 -1.63 -9.09 -0.29
N THR A 268 -0.45 -9.25 -0.86
CA THR A 268 0.13 -8.43 -1.94
C THR A 268 0.30 -9.26 -3.22
N GLY A 269 1.30 -8.99 -4.05
CA GLY A 269 1.67 -9.85 -5.19
C GLY A 269 1.94 -11.28 -4.72
N GLY A 270 1.40 -12.26 -5.47
CA GLY A 270 1.37 -13.66 -5.05
C GLY A 270 0.08 -14.08 -4.34
N GLY A 271 -0.84 -13.11 -4.02
CA GLY A 271 -2.15 -13.39 -3.45
C GLY A 271 -2.11 -14.20 -2.16
N LEU A 272 -3.15 -14.98 -1.90
CA LEU A 272 -3.22 -15.86 -0.73
C LEU A 272 -2.24 -17.05 -0.86
N ILE A 273 -1.97 -17.49 -2.08
CA ILE A 273 -1.17 -18.69 -2.34
C ILE A 273 0.28 -18.51 -1.91
N ASP A 274 0.92 -17.39 -2.27
CA ASP A 274 2.35 -17.17 -2.05
C ASP A 274 2.65 -16.38 -0.76
N ASN A 275 1.68 -15.64 -0.21
CA ASN A 275 1.94 -14.83 0.99
C ASN A 275 1.72 -15.60 2.30
N LEU A 276 0.76 -16.53 2.37
CA LEU A 276 0.53 -17.32 3.58
C LEU A 276 1.72 -18.26 3.92
N PRO A 277 2.37 -18.95 2.97
CA PRO A 277 3.52 -19.80 3.28
C PRO A 277 4.67 -19.08 4.00
N ARG A 278 4.80 -17.76 3.83
CA ARG A 278 5.87 -16.96 4.49
C ARG A 278 5.79 -16.96 6.01
N ILE A 279 4.61 -17.26 6.57
CA ILE A 279 4.36 -17.26 8.01
C ILE A 279 4.09 -18.65 8.57
N LEU A 280 4.01 -19.67 7.71
CA LEU A 280 3.69 -21.04 8.15
C LEU A 280 4.93 -21.79 8.63
N PRO A 281 4.84 -22.50 9.75
CA PRO A 281 5.81 -23.55 10.08
C PRO A 281 5.83 -24.63 9.01
N LYS A 282 6.97 -25.28 8.81
CA LYS A 282 7.16 -26.32 7.77
C LYS A 282 6.23 -27.54 7.91
N ASN A 283 5.63 -27.75 9.05
CA ASN A 283 4.71 -28.86 9.36
C ASN A 283 3.24 -28.43 9.38
N CYS A 284 2.90 -27.25 8.87
CA CYS A 284 1.55 -26.69 8.85
C CYS A 284 1.16 -26.24 7.45
N ASP A 285 -0.02 -26.62 6.99
CA ASP A 285 -0.66 -26.07 5.78
C ASP A 285 -1.81 -25.13 6.17
N ALA A 286 -2.01 -24.09 5.36
CA ALA A 286 -3.20 -23.22 5.44
C ALA A 286 -4.26 -23.72 4.46
N VAL A 287 -5.43 -24.09 4.95
CA VAL A 287 -6.60 -24.46 4.13
C VAL A 287 -7.54 -23.24 4.08
N ILE A 288 -7.76 -22.71 2.88
CA ILE A 288 -8.58 -21.52 2.64
C ILE A 288 -9.91 -21.93 2.00
N GLU A 289 -11.00 -21.64 2.66
CA GLU A 289 -12.37 -21.89 2.20
C GLU A 289 -12.87 -20.72 1.35
N THR A 290 -12.68 -20.79 0.04
CA THR A 290 -12.94 -19.67 -0.89
C THR A 290 -14.41 -19.21 -0.91
N LYS A 291 -15.36 -20.03 -0.48
CA LYS A 291 -16.78 -19.71 -0.36
C LYS A 291 -17.16 -18.98 0.93
N SER A 292 -16.22 -18.85 1.90
CA SER A 292 -16.50 -18.25 3.22
C SER A 292 -16.67 -16.72 3.18
N TRP A 293 -16.35 -16.06 2.06
CA TRP A 293 -16.58 -14.62 1.88
C TRP A 293 -17.08 -14.28 0.49
N ARG A 294 -17.69 -13.11 0.36
CA ARG A 294 -18.11 -12.57 -0.92
C ARG A 294 -16.94 -11.87 -1.59
N VAL A 295 -16.45 -12.43 -2.70
CA VAL A 295 -15.44 -11.80 -3.57
C VAL A 295 -16.01 -10.52 -4.17
N PRO A 296 -15.31 -9.37 -4.07
CA PRO A 296 -15.74 -8.11 -4.68
C PRO A 296 -15.91 -8.23 -6.20
N HIS A 297 -16.91 -7.52 -6.73
CA HIS A 297 -17.35 -7.66 -8.12
C HIS A 297 -16.24 -7.38 -9.14
N ILE A 298 -15.33 -6.46 -8.85
CA ILE A 298 -14.21 -6.17 -9.75
C ILE A 298 -13.38 -7.41 -10.11
N PHE A 299 -13.15 -8.32 -9.15
CA PHE A 299 -12.39 -9.55 -9.42
C PHE A 299 -13.15 -10.51 -10.32
N LYS A 300 -14.48 -10.58 -10.23
CA LYS A 300 -15.30 -11.36 -11.14
C LYS A 300 -15.25 -10.82 -12.57
N ILE A 301 -15.34 -9.48 -12.72
CA ILE A 301 -15.17 -8.83 -14.02
C ILE A 301 -13.81 -9.20 -14.63
N LEU A 302 -12.74 -9.13 -13.84
CA LEU A 302 -11.39 -9.44 -14.30
C LEU A 302 -11.26 -10.91 -14.69
N GLN A 303 -11.81 -11.82 -13.90
CA GLN A 303 -11.77 -13.26 -14.18
C GLN A 303 -12.49 -13.61 -15.46
N GLU A 304 -13.77 -13.22 -15.57
CA GLU A 304 -14.65 -13.56 -16.69
C GLU A 304 -14.15 -12.97 -18.02
N ASN A 305 -13.71 -11.70 -18.01
CA ASN A 305 -13.23 -11.02 -19.21
C ASN A 305 -11.75 -11.26 -19.50
N GLY A 306 -11.00 -11.69 -18.51
CA GLY A 306 -9.59 -12.08 -18.65
C GLY A 306 -9.43 -13.50 -19.18
N ASP A 307 -10.43 -14.34 -18.98
CA ASP A 307 -10.33 -15.79 -19.16
C ASP A 307 -9.22 -16.38 -18.30
N ILE A 308 -9.27 -16.05 -16.99
CA ILE A 308 -8.23 -16.41 -16.03
C ILE A 308 -8.73 -17.58 -15.18
N ASP A 309 -7.86 -18.58 -15.03
CA ASP A 309 -8.13 -19.67 -14.10
C ASP A 309 -8.36 -19.16 -12.67
N LEU A 310 -9.29 -19.80 -11.96
CA LEU A 310 -9.65 -19.37 -10.61
C LEU A 310 -8.47 -19.45 -9.64
N ALA A 311 -7.61 -20.45 -9.76
CA ALA A 311 -6.42 -20.58 -8.92
C ALA A 311 -5.42 -19.44 -9.20
N GLU A 312 -5.21 -19.08 -10.48
CA GLU A 312 -4.38 -17.95 -10.87
C GLU A 312 -4.93 -16.61 -10.32
N MET A 313 -6.26 -16.43 -10.29
CA MET A 313 -6.87 -15.26 -9.66
C MET A 313 -6.45 -15.10 -8.19
N TYR A 314 -6.38 -16.20 -7.42
CA TYR A 314 -5.94 -16.21 -6.01
C TYR A 314 -4.42 -16.06 -5.84
N GLN A 315 -3.65 -16.18 -6.92
CA GLN A 315 -2.21 -15.91 -6.93
C GLN A 315 -1.90 -14.47 -7.36
N VAL A 316 -2.66 -13.90 -8.30
CA VAL A 316 -2.42 -12.53 -8.79
C VAL A 316 -3.06 -11.48 -7.90
N PHE A 317 -4.27 -11.74 -7.38
CA PHE A 317 -5.10 -10.76 -6.68
C PHE A 317 -5.38 -11.17 -5.24
N ASN A 318 -5.70 -10.16 -4.42
CA ASN A 318 -6.12 -10.37 -3.03
C ASN A 318 -7.53 -10.98 -2.89
N MET A 319 -8.30 -11.04 -3.95
CA MET A 319 -9.68 -11.60 -4.03
C MET A 319 -10.64 -11.08 -2.94
N GLY A 320 -10.38 -9.90 -2.41
CA GLY A 320 -11.20 -9.27 -1.36
C GLY A 320 -10.66 -9.45 0.07
N ILE A 321 -9.54 -10.13 0.24
CA ILE A 321 -8.84 -10.31 1.52
C ILE A 321 -7.48 -9.62 1.44
N GLY A 322 -7.30 -8.52 2.14
CA GLY A 322 -6.05 -7.76 2.06
C GLY A 322 -5.06 -8.07 3.18
N MET A 323 -5.51 -8.72 4.26
CA MET A 323 -4.64 -9.21 5.33
C MET A 323 -5.23 -10.46 5.96
N VAL A 324 -4.37 -11.35 6.40
CA VAL A 324 -4.73 -12.59 7.09
C VAL A 324 -4.11 -12.59 8.48
N ALA A 325 -4.88 -13.06 9.48
CA ALA A 325 -4.41 -13.31 10.84
C ALA A 325 -4.66 -14.76 11.23
N VAL A 326 -3.64 -15.42 11.77
CA VAL A 326 -3.75 -16.77 12.35
C VAL A 326 -3.82 -16.66 13.86
N ILE A 327 -4.84 -17.29 14.46
CA ILE A 327 -5.17 -17.19 15.88
C ILE A 327 -5.58 -18.55 16.46
N ALA A 328 -5.61 -18.66 17.78
CA ALA A 328 -6.16 -19.85 18.42
C ALA A 328 -7.70 -19.91 18.26
N GLU A 329 -8.26 -21.11 18.09
CA GLU A 329 -9.69 -21.35 17.92
C GLU A 329 -10.55 -20.70 19.00
N ARG A 330 -10.14 -20.79 20.28
CA ARG A 330 -10.87 -20.20 21.44
C ARG A 330 -11.04 -18.66 21.32
N ASP A 331 -10.22 -17.97 20.55
CA ASP A 331 -10.20 -16.51 20.44
C ASP A 331 -11.00 -15.99 19.23
N VAL A 332 -11.54 -16.86 18.38
CA VAL A 332 -12.18 -16.53 17.10
C VAL A 332 -13.24 -15.45 17.23
N LYS A 333 -14.25 -15.63 18.07
CA LYS A 333 -15.36 -14.68 18.20
C LYS A 333 -14.89 -13.28 18.59
N ARG A 334 -13.97 -13.21 19.55
CA ARG A 334 -13.39 -11.96 20.03
C ARG A 334 -12.57 -11.27 18.93
N MET A 335 -11.71 -12.04 18.25
CA MET A 335 -10.81 -11.49 17.23
C MET A 335 -11.53 -11.08 15.96
N MET A 336 -12.59 -11.81 15.54
CA MET A 336 -13.46 -11.38 14.44
C MET A 336 -14.06 -10.00 14.70
N SER A 337 -14.51 -9.74 15.92
CA SER A 337 -15.07 -8.43 16.31
C SER A 337 -14.02 -7.31 16.28
N ILE A 338 -12.86 -7.52 16.91
CA ILE A 338 -11.78 -6.52 16.99
C ILE A 338 -11.23 -6.18 15.59
N LEU A 339 -10.92 -7.21 14.80
CA LEU A 339 -10.30 -7.08 13.49
C LEU A 339 -11.30 -6.76 12.38
N LYS A 340 -12.61 -6.82 12.66
CA LYS A 340 -13.67 -6.76 11.64
C LYS A 340 -13.42 -7.77 10.52
N ALA A 341 -12.95 -8.95 10.92
CA ALA A 341 -12.54 -10.03 10.04
C ALA A 341 -13.60 -11.14 9.94
N ARG A 342 -13.37 -12.08 9.04
CA ARG A 342 -14.17 -13.29 8.87
C ARG A 342 -13.28 -14.50 8.96
N GLN A 343 -13.80 -15.60 9.47
CA GLN A 343 -13.11 -16.88 9.35
C GLN A 343 -13.12 -17.28 7.86
N ILE A 344 -11.93 -17.57 7.35
CA ILE A 344 -11.73 -17.93 5.94
C ILE A 344 -11.01 -19.28 5.77
N GLY A 345 -10.69 -19.95 6.87
CA GLY A 345 -10.00 -21.23 6.82
C GLY A 345 -9.41 -21.63 8.16
N HIS A 346 -8.55 -22.60 8.12
CA HIS A 346 -7.91 -23.19 9.30
C HIS A 346 -6.52 -23.74 8.96
N ILE A 347 -5.76 -24.09 9.99
CA ILE A 347 -4.42 -24.68 9.87
C ILE A 347 -4.51 -26.18 10.11
N GLU A 348 -3.91 -26.96 9.20
CA GLU A 348 -3.78 -28.41 9.31
C GLU A 348 -2.32 -28.84 9.38
N ARG A 349 -2.08 -30.11 9.65
CA ARG A 349 -0.76 -30.73 9.44
C ARG A 349 -0.43 -30.75 7.96
N GLY A 350 0.79 -30.36 7.60
CA GLY A 350 1.15 -30.25 6.20
C GLY A 350 2.64 -30.04 5.95
N THR A 351 2.97 -29.28 4.92
CA THR A 351 4.33 -29.08 4.40
C THR A 351 4.68 -27.60 4.18
N GLY A 352 3.95 -26.67 4.78
CA GLY A 352 4.16 -25.23 4.65
C GLY A 352 3.47 -24.61 3.44
N LYS A 353 2.35 -25.17 2.98
CA LYS A 353 1.66 -24.74 1.76
C LYS A 353 0.30 -24.12 2.03
N THR A 354 -0.18 -23.33 1.09
CA THR A 354 -1.58 -22.89 1.04
C THR A 354 -2.37 -23.80 0.09
N ARG A 355 -3.51 -24.28 0.57
CA ARG A 355 -4.48 -25.04 -0.21
C ARG A 355 -5.79 -24.29 -0.30
N LEU A 356 -6.37 -24.19 -1.49
CA LEU A 356 -7.67 -23.59 -1.73
C LEU A 356 -8.74 -24.67 -1.79
N SER A 357 -9.81 -24.50 -1.00
CA SER A 357 -11.04 -25.30 -1.07
C SER A 357 -12.11 -24.45 -1.78
N PHE A 358 -12.57 -24.94 -2.93
CA PHE A 358 -13.55 -24.27 -3.81
C PHE A 358 -14.99 -24.72 -3.56
#